data_c6e5d761d39df46ba235844d7226724c
#
_entry.id   c6e5d761d39df46ba235844d7226724c
#
_cell.length_a   1.000
_cell.length_b   1.000
_cell.length_c   1.000
_cell.angle_alpha   90.00
_cell.angle_beta   90.00
_cell.angle_gamma   90.00
#
_symmetry.space_group_name_H-M   'P 1'
#
loop_
_entity.id
_entity.type
_entity.pdbx_description
1 polymer ?
#
loop_
_entity_poly.entity_id
_entity_poly.type
_entity_poly.pdbx_seq_one_letter_code
_entity_poly.pdbx_strand_id
1 'polypeptide(L)'
;MERAKVDFLRAASHELKTPVTALNATLENMILGVGKYQNYATYLPECKEMVEQLSGMIHEILETSKLNLTAEAPKQVDVSELLAELCEPYQLIAAAHQIMFSLDLPEQFPATLPAGPFSKAVSNVLANAVAYTEAGKVVSVYMEGRSLVVENECQPIPDDEIRRLFEPFYRPDFSRSRESGGNGLGLYIVNTLLTSMNIPYSFAPMKSPPGMCFTIQL
;
A
#
# COMPACT_ATOMS: atom_id res chain seq x y z
N MET A 1 11.37 4.46 19.95
CA MET A 1 11.50 5.11 18.62
C MET A 1 12.80 4.77 17.89
N GLU A 2 13.97 4.88 18.48
CA GLU A 2 15.25 4.59 17.81
C GLU A 2 15.39 3.15 17.30
N ARG A 3 15.00 2.14 18.09
CA ARG A 3 15.06 0.73 17.67
C ARG A 3 14.21 0.45 16.42
N ALA A 4 12.98 0.92 16.38
CA ALA A 4 12.09 0.75 15.23
C ALA A 4 12.67 1.36 13.94
N LYS A 5 13.36 2.52 14.05
CA LYS A 5 14.04 3.16 12.92
C LYS A 5 15.25 2.34 12.44
N VAL A 6 16.03 1.77 13.36
CA VAL A 6 17.17 0.90 13.01
C VAL A 6 16.67 -0.39 12.34
N ASP A 7 15.63 -1.01 12.88
CA ASP A 7 15.05 -2.23 12.33
C ASP A 7 14.46 -1.98 10.94
N PHE A 8 13.77 -0.85 10.75
CA PHE A 8 13.28 -0.42 9.44
C PHE A 8 14.42 -0.24 8.40
N LEU A 9 15.50 0.47 8.77
CA LEU A 9 16.64 0.68 7.86
C LEU A 9 17.37 -0.62 7.54
N ARG A 10 17.45 -1.54 8.49
CA ARG A 10 18.02 -2.88 8.25
C ARG A 10 17.17 -3.67 7.27
N ALA A 11 15.84 -3.70 7.47
CA ALA A 11 14.92 -4.36 6.57
C ALA A 11 14.97 -3.72 5.17
N ALA A 12 14.96 -2.39 5.07
CA ALA A 12 15.10 -1.65 3.81
C ALA A 12 16.38 -2.02 3.05
N SER A 13 17.52 -2.07 3.76
CA SER A 13 18.79 -2.45 3.17
C SER A 13 18.79 -3.88 2.63
N HIS A 14 18.12 -4.79 3.33
CA HIS A 14 17.99 -6.20 2.89
C HIS A 14 17.11 -6.30 1.63
N GLU A 15 15.95 -5.64 1.63
CA GLU A 15 15.01 -5.68 0.52
C GLU A 15 15.54 -4.98 -0.74
N LEU A 16 16.35 -3.93 -0.61
CA LEU A 16 17.02 -3.30 -1.75
C LEU A 16 18.15 -4.18 -2.32
N LYS A 17 18.84 -4.95 -1.49
CA LYS A 17 19.98 -5.78 -1.95
C LYS A 17 19.53 -6.88 -2.91
N THR A 18 18.38 -7.48 -2.70
CA THR A 18 17.86 -8.59 -3.50
C THR A 18 17.67 -8.20 -4.98
N PRO A 19 16.86 -7.17 -5.33
CA PRO A 19 16.67 -6.76 -6.72
C PRO A 19 17.94 -6.19 -7.35
N VAL A 20 18.80 -5.50 -6.58
CA VAL A 20 20.13 -5.03 -7.09
C VAL A 20 21.00 -6.22 -7.48
N THR A 21 21.04 -7.28 -6.66
CA THR A 21 21.81 -8.49 -6.98
C THR A 21 21.25 -9.20 -8.22
N ALA A 22 19.94 -9.30 -8.34
CA ALA A 22 19.29 -9.90 -9.51
C ALA A 22 19.55 -9.10 -10.79
N LEU A 23 19.44 -7.77 -10.72
CA LEU A 23 19.73 -6.87 -11.84
C LEU A 23 21.19 -7.00 -12.30
N ASN A 24 22.14 -6.98 -11.35
CA ASN A 24 23.56 -7.16 -11.68
C ASN A 24 23.83 -8.52 -12.35
N ALA A 25 23.27 -9.61 -11.79
CA ALA A 25 23.44 -10.94 -12.37
C ALA A 25 22.86 -11.03 -13.80
N THR A 26 21.70 -10.41 -14.05
CA THR A 26 21.09 -10.36 -15.37
C THR A 26 21.98 -9.59 -16.36
N LEU A 27 22.47 -8.41 -15.97
CA LEU A 27 23.35 -7.60 -16.80
C LEU A 27 24.69 -8.28 -17.07
N GLU A 28 25.31 -8.92 -16.08
CA GLU A 28 26.56 -9.70 -16.25
C GLU A 28 26.36 -10.85 -17.25
N ASN A 29 25.27 -11.61 -17.12
CA ASN A 29 24.96 -12.67 -18.08
C ASN A 29 24.71 -12.16 -19.51
N MET A 30 24.08 -10.98 -19.64
CA MET A 30 23.91 -10.30 -20.92
C MET A 30 25.26 -9.87 -21.53
N ILE A 31 26.15 -9.26 -20.72
CA ILE A 31 27.49 -8.83 -21.17
C ILE A 31 28.32 -10.03 -21.61
N LEU A 32 28.25 -11.15 -20.89
CA LEU A 32 28.97 -12.37 -21.21
C LEU A 32 28.32 -13.18 -22.34
N GLY A 33 27.15 -12.81 -22.79
CA GLY A 33 26.42 -13.52 -23.85
C GLY A 33 26.01 -14.94 -23.45
N VAL A 34 25.65 -15.19 -22.18
CA VAL A 34 25.36 -16.51 -21.67
C VAL A 34 23.91 -16.93 -22.00
N GLY A 35 23.77 -18.00 -22.78
CA GLY A 35 22.51 -18.70 -23.03
C GLY A 35 21.35 -17.77 -23.46
N LYS A 36 20.24 -17.82 -22.74
CA LYS A 36 19.03 -17.01 -23.03
C LYS A 36 19.24 -15.50 -22.92
N TYR A 37 20.20 -15.06 -22.14
CA TYR A 37 20.47 -13.62 -21.89
C TYR A 37 21.05 -12.88 -23.12
N GLN A 38 21.33 -13.58 -24.23
CA GLN A 38 21.64 -12.95 -25.53
C GLN A 38 20.42 -12.28 -26.19
N ASN A 39 19.21 -12.59 -25.74
CA ASN A 39 18.00 -11.92 -26.22
C ASN A 39 17.79 -10.58 -25.51
N TYR A 40 18.55 -9.56 -25.94
CA TYR A 40 18.48 -8.22 -25.37
C TYR A 40 17.09 -7.58 -25.47
N ALA A 41 16.29 -7.93 -26.49
CA ALA A 41 14.94 -7.42 -26.66
C ALA A 41 14.01 -7.84 -25.50
N THR A 42 14.27 -8.97 -24.86
CA THR A 42 13.52 -9.44 -23.69
C THR A 42 14.13 -8.89 -22.38
N TYR A 43 15.45 -9.02 -22.22
CA TYR A 43 16.05 -8.75 -20.91
C TYR A 43 16.32 -7.28 -20.61
N LEU A 44 16.45 -6.40 -21.62
CA LEU A 44 16.56 -4.96 -21.36
C LEU A 44 15.26 -4.35 -20.77
N PRO A 45 14.06 -4.67 -21.29
CA PRO A 45 12.82 -4.29 -20.64
C PRO A 45 12.69 -4.81 -19.19
N GLU A 46 13.06 -6.09 -18.93
CA GLU A 46 13.07 -6.65 -17.58
C GLU A 46 14.01 -5.89 -16.63
N CYS A 47 15.22 -5.57 -17.09
CA CYS A 47 16.17 -4.75 -16.33
C CYS A 47 15.59 -3.35 -16.03
N LYS A 48 14.93 -2.72 -17.01
CA LYS A 48 14.28 -1.41 -16.84
C LYS A 48 13.20 -1.48 -15.78
N GLU A 49 12.35 -2.49 -15.82
CA GLU A 49 11.30 -2.71 -14.82
C GLU A 49 11.88 -2.88 -13.40
N MET A 50 12.97 -3.65 -13.26
CA MET A 50 13.68 -3.78 -11.97
C MET A 50 14.21 -2.43 -11.46
N VAL A 51 14.71 -1.56 -12.34
CA VAL A 51 15.16 -0.21 -11.98
C VAL A 51 14.00 0.67 -11.55
N GLU A 52 12.86 0.60 -12.22
CA GLU A 52 11.65 1.34 -11.86
C GLU A 52 11.11 0.90 -10.49
N GLN A 53 11.08 -0.41 -10.23
CA GLN A 53 10.70 -0.97 -8.93
C GLN A 53 11.66 -0.50 -7.82
N LEU A 54 12.99 -0.54 -8.05
CA LEU A 54 13.99 -0.03 -7.11
C LEU A 54 13.78 1.46 -6.82
N SER A 55 13.54 2.25 -7.84
CA SER A 55 13.28 3.70 -7.70
C SER A 55 12.04 3.98 -6.86
N GLY A 56 10.95 3.23 -7.08
CA GLY A 56 9.74 3.28 -6.27
C GLY A 56 10.01 2.93 -4.81
N MET A 57 10.76 1.85 -4.56
CA MET A 57 11.14 1.40 -3.22
C MET A 57 11.96 2.45 -2.47
N ILE A 58 12.95 3.05 -3.12
CA ILE A 58 13.77 4.13 -2.55
C ILE A 58 12.89 5.34 -2.20
N HIS A 59 11.97 5.72 -3.09
CA HIS A 59 11.05 6.82 -2.83
C HIS A 59 10.18 6.56 -1.59
N GLU A 60 9.59 5.38 -1.47
CA GLU A 60 8.77 5.00 -0.31
C GLU A 60 9.58 4.98 1.00
N ILE A 61 10.82 4.48 0.97
CA ILE A 61 11.74 4.49 2.12
C ILE A 61 12.03 5.91 2.58
N LEU A 62 12.34 6.82 1.64
CA LEU A 62 12.61 8.23 1.93
C LEU A 62 11.38 8.94 2.49
N GLU A 63 10.20 8.73 1.90
CA GLU A 63 8.94 9.28 2.39
C GLU A 63 8.64 8.75 3.80
N THR A 64 8.77 7.45 4.03
CA THR A 64 8.56 6.83 5.35
C THR A 64 9.52 7.39 6.40
N SER A 65 10.77 7.64 6.02
CA SER A 65 11.76 8.26 6.93
C SER A 65 11.41 9.69 7.35
N LYS A 66 10.66 10.42 6.49
CA LYS A 66 10.21 11.80 6.76
C LYS A 66 8.95 11.86 7.63
N LEU A 67 8.15 10.78 7.70
CA LEU A 67 6.86 10.77 8.42
C LEU A 67 6.98 11.18 9.89
N ASN A 68 8.14 10.99 10.50
CA ASN A 68 8.43 11.39 11.89
C ASN A 68 8.90 12.84 12.06
N LEU A 69 9.06 13.61 10.96
CA LEU A 69 9.68 14.95 11.00
C LEU A 69 8.68 16.10 10.81
N THR A 70 7.49 15.83 10.32
CA THR A 70 6.48 16.87 10.05
C THR A 70 5.19 16.57 10.80
N ALA A 71 5.10 17.03 12.04
CA ALA A 71 3.84 17.09 12.78
C ALA A 71 2.99 18.20 12.15
N GLU A 72 2.17 17.87 11.16
CA GLU A 72 1.13 18.79 10.70
C GLU A 72 0.12 19.01 11.83
N ALA A 73 -0.16 20.27 12.15
CA ALA A 73 -1.15 20.58 13.16
C ALA A 73 -2.56 20.17 12.68
N PRO A 74 -3.37 19.53 13.56
CA PRO A 74 -4.75 19.19 13.22
C PRO A 74 -5.54 20.45 12.82
N LYS A 75 -6.30 20.34 11.73
CA LYS A 75 -7.20 21.39 11.22
C LYS A 75 -8.59 20.82 11.06
N GLN A 76 -9.59 21.67 11.09
CA GLN A 76 -10.94 21.26 10.72
C GLN A 76 -10.99 21.04 9.20
N VAL A 77 -11.39 19.84 8.80
CA VAL A 77 -11.54 19.43 7.40
C VAL A 77 -12.89 18.74 7.21
N ASP A 78 -13.46 18.85 6.03
CA ASP A 78 -14.57 17.99 5.62
C ASP A 78 -13.98 16.68 5.07
N VAL A 79 -14.16 15.61 5.83
CA VAL A 79 -13.62 14.30 5.46
C VAL A 79 -14.33 13.71 4.25
N SER A 80 -15.62 14.04 4.03
CA SER A 80 -16.36 13.58 2.85
C SER A 80 -15.77 14.15 1.56
N GLU A 81 -15.50 15.45 1.53
CA GLU A 81 -14.85 16.10 0.40
C GLU A 81 -13.44 15.54 0.17
N LEU A 82 -12.65 15.42 1.23
CA LEU A 82 -11.31 14.85 1.19
C LEU A 82 -11.31 13.40 0.64
N LEU A 83 -12.23 12.55 1.10
CA LEU A 83 -12.34 11.16 0.64
C LEU A 83 -12.82 11.07 -0.81
N ALA A 84 -13.73 11.93 -1.24
CA ALA A 84 -14.18 11.98 -2.63
C ALA A 84 -13.00 12.24 -3.58
N GLU A 85 -12.18 13.26 -3.27
CA GLU A 85 -10.97 13.58 -4.03
C GLU A 85 -9.94 12.44 -4.01
N LEU A 86 -9.72 11.82 -2.84
CA LEU A 86 -8.77 10.71 -2.71
C LEU A 86 -9.21 9.46 -3.45
N CYS A 87 -10.52 9.18 -3.52
CA CYS A 87 -11.04 7.98 -4.19
C CYS A 87 -11.02 8.09 -5.72
N GLU A 88 -11.07 9.29 -6.30
CA GLU A 88 -11.15 9.50 -7.75
C GLU A 88 -10.08 8.74 -8.56
N PRO A 89 -8.76 8.83 -8.28
CA PRO A 89 -7.75 8.08 -9.02
C PRO A 89 -7.91 6.57 -8.86
N TYR A 90 -8.34 6.09 -7.69
CA TYR A 90 -8.53 4.65 -7.45
C TYR A 90 -9.77 4.10 -8.14
N GLN A 91 -10.82 4.90 -8.33
CA GLN A 91 -11.97 4.54 -9.17
C GLN A 91 -11.55 4.31 -10.63
N LEU A 92 -10.68 5.17 -11.16
CA LEU A 92 -10.13 5.00 -12.52
C LEU A 92 -9.28 3.73 -12.65
N ILE A 93 -8.41 3.47 -11.67
CA ILE A 93 -7.59 2.25 -11.64
C ILE A 93 -8.49 1.01 -11.52
N ALA A 94 -9.46 1.02 -10.61
CA ALA A 94 -10.42 -0.07 -10.42
C ALA A 94 -11.19 -0.36 -11.72
N ALA A 95 -11.69 0.67 -12.41
CA ALA A 95 -12.38 0.52 -13.69
C ALA A 95 -11.49 -0.12 -14.76
N ALA A 96 -10.21 0.29 -14.86
CA ALA A 96 -9.24 -0.30 -15.79
C ALA A 96 -8.98 -1.79 -15.51
N HIS A 97 -9.08 -2.22 -14.26
CA HIS A 97 -8.94 -3.62 -13.83
C HIS A 97 -10.28 -4.37 -13.72
N GLN A 98 -11.39 -3.78 -14.22
CA GLN A 98 -12.74 -4.38 -14.15
C GLN A 98 -13.21 -4.66 -12.72
N ILE A 99 -12.78 -3.85 -11.75
CA ILE A 99 -13.20 -3.87 -10.35
C ILE A 99 -14.33 -2.87 -10.17
N MET A 100 -15.40 -3.27 -9.50
CA MET A 100 -16.48 -2.36 -9.14
C MET A 100 -16.06 -1.56 -7.91
N PHE A 101 -16.13 -0.23 -8.00
CA PHE A 101 -15.79 0.67 -6.89
C PHE A 101 -17.06 1.39 -6.41
N SER A 102 -17.47 1.13 -5.17
CA SER A 102 -18.61 1.75 -4.50
C SER A 102 -18.13 2.80 -3.51
N LEU A 103 -18.68 4.01 -3.61
CA LEU A 103 -18.38 5.12 -2.70
C LEU A 103 -19.70 5.64 -2.13
N ASP A 104 -19.88 5.53 -0.80
CA ASP A 104 -21.08 5.99 -0.09
C ASP A 104 -20.67 6.86 1.10
N LEU A 105 -20.68 8.18 0.89
CA LEU A 105 -20.26 9.18 1.86
C LEU A 105 -21.43 10.09 2.21
N PRO A 106 -21.55 10.58 3.47
CA PRO A 106 -22.48 11.63 3.83
C PRO A 106 -22.14 12.93 3.08
N GLU A 107 -23.10 13.83 2.95
CA GLU A 107 -22.89 15.11 2.28
C GLU A 107 -21.75 15.93 2.91
N GLN A 108 -21.59 15.87 4.22
CA GLN A 108 -20.51 16.50 4.98
C GLN A 108 -20.14 15.67 6.20
N PHE A 109 -18.86 15.59 6.49
CA PHE A 109 -18.33 14.97 7.71
C PHE A 109 -17.17 15.79 8.29
N PRO A 110 -17.44 16.81 9.11
CA PRO A 110 -16.39 17.63 9.71
C PRO A 110 -15.61 16.86 10.79
N ALA A 111 -14.29 16.87 10.68
CA ALA A 111 -13.39 16.33 11.70
C ALA A 111 -12.15 17.22 11.86
N THR A 112 -11.51 17.14 13.04
CA THR A 112 -10.26 17.85 13.31
C THR A 112 -9.10 16.86 13.25
N LEU A 113 -8.29 16.90 12.18
CA LEU A 113 -7.20 15.99 11.94
C LEU A 113 -6.10 16.61 11.06
N PRO A 114 -4.88 16.09 11.05
CA PRO A 114 -3.83 16.51 10.11
C PRO A 114 -4.11 15.90 8.74
N ALA A 115 -4.60 16.73 7.80
CA ALA A 115 -5.12 16.29 6.51
C ALA A 115 -4.09 15.53 5.67
N GLY A 116 -2.85 16.00 5.59
CA GLY A 116 -1.79 15.37 4.79
C GLY A 116 -1.46 13.94 5.26
N PRO A 117 -1.08 13.74 6.54
CA PRO A 117 -0.86 12.39 7.09
C PRO A 117 -2.07 11.48 6.99
N PHE A 118 -3.27 12.00 7.23
CA PHE A 118 -4.51 11.22 7.09
C PHE A 118 -4.75 10.79 5.65
N SER A 119 -4.66 11.71 4.69
CA SER A 119 -4.77 11.40 3.25
C SER A 119 -3.77 10.35 2.80
N LYS A 120 -2.53 10.44 3.28
CA LYS A 120 -1.49 9.44 2.96
C LYS A 120 -1.84 8.06 3.51
N ALA A 121 -2.37 7.97 4.74
CA ALA A 121 -2.80 6.70 5.32
C ALA A 121 -3.96 6.10 4.52
N VAL A 122 -5.00 6.89 4.22
CA VAL A 122 -6.16 6.44 3.45
C VAL A 122 -5.75 6.02 2.04
N SER A 123 -4.89 6.78 1.35
CA SER A 123 -4.38 6.43 0.02
C SER A 123 -3.68 5.07 0.00
N ASN A 124 -2.90 4.72 1.04
CA ASN A 124 -2.28 3.39 1.15
C ASN A 124 -3.32 2.28 1.37
N VAL A 125 -4.38 2.54 2.15
CA VAL A 125 -5.48 1.58 2.31
C VAL A 125 -6.21 1.35 1.00
N LEU A 126 -6.55 2.42 0.26
CA LEU A 126 -7.22 2.36 -1.04
C LEU A 126 -6.36 1.66 -2.09
N ALA A 127 -5.06 1.97 -2.14
CA ALA A 127 -4.12 1.31 -3.03
C ALA A 127 -4.09 -0.21 -2.79
N ASN A 128 -4.02 -0.64 -1.52
CA ASN A 128 -4.07 -2.05 -1.17
C ASN A 128 -5.42 -2.67 -1.55
N ALA A 129 -6.55 -2.01 -1.22
CA ALA A 129 -7.86 -2.53 -1.54
C ALA A 129 -8.02 -2.80 -3.04
N VAL A 130 -7.63 -1.86 -3.90
CA VAL A 130 -7.71 -2.03 -5.36
C VAL A 130 -6.71 -3.07 -5.87
N ALA A 131 -5.46 -3.06 -5.38
CA ALA A 131 -4.41 -3.97 -5.84
C ALA A 131 -4.70 -5.46 -5.52
N TYR A 132 -5.42 -5.74 -4.43
CA TYR A 132 -5.71 -7.11 -3.99
C TYR A 132 -7.13 -7.58 -4.34
N THR A 133 -7.94 -6.75 -4.99
CA THR A 133 -9.26 -7.13 -5.51
C THR A 133 -9.13 -7.71 -6.91
N GLU A 134 -9.83 -8.80 -7.20
CA GLU A 134 -9.84 -9.44 -8.52
C GLU A 134 -10.90 -8.80 -9.43
N ALA A 135 -10.72 -8.95 -10.74
CA ALA A 135 -11.72 -8.48 -11.73
C ALA A 135 -13.11 -9.06 -11.45
N GLY A 136 -14.14 -8.23 -11.58
CA GLY A 136 -15.54 -8.59 -11.32
C GLY A 136 -15.94 -8.52 -9.84
N LYS A 137 -15.02 -8.21 -8.94
CA LYS A 137 -15.28 -8.04 -7.50
C LYS A 137 -15.41 -6.57 -7.11
N VAL A 138 -15.69 -6.31 -5.83
CA VAL A 138 -16.06 -5.00 -5.31
C VAL A 138 -15.02 -4.47 -4.32
N VAL A 139 -14.73 -3.17 -4.44
CA VAL A 139 -14.14 -2.33 -3.38
C VAL A 139 -15.23 -1.37 -2.92
N SER A 140 -15.52 -1.33 -1.61
CA SER A 140 -16.50 -0.42 -1.01
C SER A 140 -15.84 0.52 -0.03
N VAL A 141 -16.15 1.81 -0.15
CA VAL A 141 -15.69 2.87 0.76
C VAL A 141 -16.91 3.61 1.27
N TYR A 142 -17.09 3.63 2.58
CA TYR A 142 -18.27 4.28 3.17
C TYR A 142 -18.02 4.75 4.60
N MET A 143 -18.95 5.58 5.11
CA MET A 143 -18.92 6.01 6.50
C MET A 143 -20.00 5.26 7.30
N GLU A 144 -19.59 4.62 8.40
CA GLU A 144 -20.49 4.01 9.37
C GLU A 144 -20.35 4.73 10.73
N GLY A 145 -21.34 5.57 11.05
CA GLY A 145 -21.24 6.45 12.22
C GLY A 145 -20.05 7.39 12.14
N ARG A 146 -19.05 7.20 13.01
CA ARG A 146 -17.79 7.93 12.98
C ARG A 146 -16.60 7.11 12.46
N SER A 147 -16.88 6.06 11.74
CA SER A 147 -15.85 5.19 11.20
C SER A 147 -15.83 5.27 9.68
N LEU A 148 -14.65 5.53 9.09
CA LEU A 148 -14.39 5.26 7.69
C LEU A 148 -14.14 3.77 7.53
N VAL A 149 -14.89 3.14 6.63
CA VAL A 149 -14.77 1.72 6.32
C VAL A 149 -14.34 1.55 4.87
N VAL A 150 -13.31 0.76 4.65
CA VAL A 150 -12.84 0.33 3.33
C VAL A 150 -12.86 -1.19 3.30
N GLU A 151 -13.72 -1.73 2.46
CA GLU A 151 -13.86 -3.17 2.25
C GLU A 151 -13.39 -3.54 0.85
N ASN A 152 -12.78 -4.70 0.74
CA ASN A 152 -12.42 -5.24 -0.56
C ASN A 152 -12.64 -6.75 -0.61
N GLU A 153 -13.29 -7.21 -1.67
CA GLU A 153 -13.53 -8.62 -1.91
C GLU A 153 -12.26 -9.29 -2.44
N CYS A 154 -11.70 -10.19 -1.64
CA CYS A 154 -10.49 -10.93 -1.96
C CYS A 154 -10.43 -12.24 -1.18
N GLN A 155 -9.38 -13.01 -1.36
CA GLN A 155 -9.10 -14.12 -0.45
C GLN A 155 -8.78 -13.55 0.94
N PRO A 156 -9.56 -13.90 2.00
CA PRO A 156 -9.29 -13.40 3.35
C PRO A 156 -7.93 -13.84 3.86
N ILE A 157 -7.26 -12.94 4.57
CA ILE A 157 -5.98 -13.22 5.21
C ILE A 157 -6.25 -13.85 6.58
N PRO A 158 -5.54 -14.94 6.95
CA PRO A 158 -5.67 -15.55 8.26
C PRO A 158 -5.35 -14.61 9.41
N ASP A 159 -6.07 -14.71 10.53
CA ASP A 159 -5.94 -13.81 11.69
C ASP A 159 -4.51 -13.78 12.28
N ASP A 160 -3.80 -14.89 12.24
CA ASP A 160 -2.41 -15.02 12.72
C ASP A 160 -1.40 -14.28 11.85
N GLU A 161 -1.72 -14.04 10.57
CA GLU A 161 -0.87 -13.27 9.66
C GLU A 161 -1.15 -11.76 9.69
N ILE A 162 -2.36 -11.33 10.10
CA ILE A 162 -2.77 -9.91 10.03
C ILE A 162 -1.77 -8.99 10.76
N ARG A 163 -1.30 -9.39 11.94
CA ARG A 163 -0.36 -8.57 12.71
C ARG A 163 0.95 -8.33 11.97
N ARG A 164 1.41 -9.32 11.20
CA ARG A 164 2.65 -9.24 10.44
C ARG A 164 2.56 -8.34 9.22
N LEU A 165 1.36 -8.13 8.69
CA LEU A 165 1.13 -7.22 7.57
C LEU A 165 1.53 -5.76 7.86
N PHE A 166 1.61 -5.40 9.15
CA PHE A 166 2.05 -4.08 9.59
C PHE A 166 3.56 -4.00 9.85
N GLU A 167 4.30 -5.12 9.70
CA GLU A 167 5.76 -5.11 9.70
C GLU A 167 6.28 -4.58 8.35
N PRO A 168 7.36 -3.78 8.35
CA PRO A 168 7.89 -3.24 7.10
C PRO A 168 8.36 -4.36 6.18
N PHE A 169 8.04 -4.26 4.89
CA PHE A 169 8.38 -5.20 3.80
C PHE A 169 7.77 -6.60 3.93
N TYR A 170 6.94 -6.85 4.92
CA TYR A 170 6.29 -8.15 5.03
C TYR A 170 5.22 -8.32 3.95
N ARG A 171 5.26 -9.47 3.29
CA ARG A 171 4.25 -9.92 2.32
C ARG A 171 3.98 -11.41 2.56
N PRO A 172 2.71 -11.84 2.68
CA PRO A 172 2.35 -13.26 2.71
C PRO A 172 2.80 -13.97 1.44
N ASP A 173 3.15 -15.25 1.52
CA ASP A 173 3.69 -16.01 0.39
C ASP A 173 2.73 -16.07 -0.80
N PHE A 174 1.42 -16.14 -0.56
CA PHE A 174 0.39 -16.13 -1.62
C PHE A 174 0.27 -14.79 -2.36
N SER A 175 0.77 -13.70 -1.80
CA SER A 175 0.75 -12.36 -2.44
C SER A 175 2.01 -12.07 -3.24
N ARG A 176 3.07 -12.87 -3.08
CA ARG A 176 4.36 -12.67 -3.78
C ARG A 176 4.29 -12.98 -5.28
N SER A 177 3.34 -13.83 -5.69
CA SER A 177 3.15 -14.26 -7.09
C SER A 177 2.26 -13.32 -7.93
N ARG A 178 1.61 -12.33 -7.31
CA ARG A 178 0.79 -11.36 -8.04
C ARG A 178 1.66 -10.23 -8.57
N GLU A 179 1.47 -9.87 -9.83
CA GLU A 179 2.11 -8.74 -10.54
C GLU A 179 1.81 -7.37 -9.90
N SER A 180 1.03 -7.34 -8.83
CA SER A 180 0.68 -6.16 -8.05
C SER A 180 1.86 -5.65 -7.21
N GLY A 181 2.92 -5.23 -7.85
CA GLY A 181 4.21 -4.71 -7.42
C GLY A 181 4.39 -3.94 -6.10
N GLY A 182 3.58 -4.18 -5.08
CA GLY A 182 3.69 -3.49 -3.78
C GLY A 182 4.91 -3.96 -2.98
N ASN A 183 5.64 -3.01 -2.40
CA ASN A 183 6.91 -3.24 -1.68
C ASN A 183 6.72 -3.68 -0.21
N GLY A 184 5.47 -3.95 0.24
CA GLY A 184 5.18 -4.32 1.64
C GLY A 184 5.35 -3.18 2.65
N LEU A 185 5.37 -1.92 2.20
CA LEU A 185 5.46 -0.74 3.06
C LEU A 185 4.10 -0.07 3.32
N GLY A 186 3.10 -0.28 2.48
CA GLY A 186 1.82 0.44 2.54
C GLY A 186 1.14 0.35 3.91
N LEU A 187 0.91 -0.87 4.43
CA LEU A 187 0.27 -1.04 5.75
C LEU A 187 1.18 -0.63 6.92
N TYR A 188 2.49 -0.75 6.79
CA TYR A 188 3.44 -0.19 7.76
C TYR A 188 3.31 1.35 7.85
N ILE A 189 3.19 2.03 6.71
CA ILE A 189 2.95 3.49 6.64
C ILE A 189 1.61 3.83 7.29
N VAL A 190 0.53 3.09 6.99
CA VAL A 190 -0.79 3.26 7.61
C VAL A 190 -0.69 3.18 9.13
N ASN A 191 -0.10 2.10 9.66
CA ASN A 191 0.09 1.92 11.11
C ASN A 191 0.88 3.09 11.72
N THR A 192 2.00 3.47 11.10
CA THR A 192 2.86 4.55 11.60
C THR A 192 2.10 5.87 11.68
N LEU A 193 1.37 6.23 10.63
CA LEU A 193 0.61 7.48 10.55
C LEU A 193 -0.57 7.49 11.51
N LEU A 194 -1.45 6.48 11.49
CA LEU A 194 -2.63 6.43 12.34
C LEU A 194 -2.25 6.40 13.83
N THR A 195 -1.20 5.64 14.18
CA THR A 195 -0.66 5.61 15.55
C THR A 195 -0.12 6.99 15.97
N SER A 196 0.62 7.67 15.09
CA SER A 196 1.16 9.01 15.40
C SER A 196 0.07 10.07 15.59
N MET A 197 -1.06 9.91 14.93
CA MET A 197 -2.24 10.77 15.04
C MET A 197 -3.17 10.37 16.21
N ASN A 198 -2.87 9.27 16.93
CA ASN A 198 -3.75 8.64 17.91
C ASN A 198 -5.15 8.31 17.34
N ILE A 199 -5.24 7.93 16.07
CA ILE A 199 -6.47 7.51 15.41
C ILE A 199 -6.56 5.99 15.49
N PRO A 200 -7.58 5.42 16.19
CA PRO A 200 -7.78 3.99 16.27
C PRO A 200 -8.19 3.40 14.92
N TYR A 201 -7.74 2.20 14.65
CA TYR A 201 -8.10 1.47 13.43
C TYR A 201 -8.15 -0.04 13.68
N SER A 202 -8.79 -0.75 12.78
CA SER A 202 -8.79 -2.21 12.74
C SER A 202 -8.67 -2.71 11.31
N PHE A 203 -8.11 -3.91 11.15
CA PHE A 203 -8.05 -4.62 9.87
C PHE A 203 -8.40 -6.08 10.13
N ALA A 204 -9.45 -6.57 9.50
CA ALA A 204 -10.02 -7.87 9.80
C ALA A 204 -10.59 -8.55 8.55
N PRO A 205 -10.65 -9.90 8.53
CA PRO A 205 -11.29 -10.62 7.44
C PRO A 205 -12.81 -10.49 7.48
N MET A 206 -13.42 -10.40 6.30
CA MET A 206 -14.85 -10.51 6.09
C MET A 206 -15.25 -11.92 5.70
N LYS A 207 -16.45 -12.35 6.10
CA LYS A 207 -16.97 -13.70 5.79
C LYS A 207 -17.93 -13.73 4.60
N SER A 208 -18.69 -12.66 4.40
CA SER A 208 -19.75 -12.61 3.38
C SER A 208 -19.98 -11.17 2.92
N PRO A 209 -19.53 -10.79 1.73
CA PRO A 209 -18.66 -11.58 0.85
C PRO A 209 -17.28 -11.84 1.48
N PRO A 210 -16.50 -12.86 1.03
CA PRO A 210 -15.13 -13.06 1.50
C PRO A 210 -14.24 -11.90 1.10
N GLY A 211 -13.47 -11.37 2.04
CA GLY A 211 -12.64 -10.20 1.78
C GLY A 211 -11.92 -9.69 3.02
N MET A 212 -11.45 -8.45 2.95
CA MET A 212 -10.83 -7.73 4.05
C MET A 212 -11.56 -6.41 4.30
N CYS A 213 -11.65 -6.03 5.57
CA CYS A 213 -12.24 -4.77 6.01
C CYS A 213 -11.22 -3.97 6.81
N PHE A 214 -10.97 -2.74 6.40
CA PHE A 214 -10.16 -1.75 7.13
C PHE A 214 -11.07 -0.67 7.69
N THR A 215 -11.04 -0.45 8.99
CA THR A 215 -11.87 0.56 9.67
C THR A 215 -11.00 1.58 10.38
N ILE A 216 -11.26 2.87 10.19
CA ILE A 216 -10.59 4.00 10.83
C ILE A 216 -11.61 4.79 11.64
N GLN A 217 -11.40 5.00 12.94
CA GLN A 217 -12.30 5.73 13.84
C GLN A 217 -11.93 7.22 13.89
N LEU A 218 -12.89 8.12 13.56
CA LEU A 218 -12.71 9.57 13.46
C LEU A 218 -13.38 10.33 14.60
#